data_6021a7704799cecd675320a1c2119210
#
_entry.id   6021a7704799cecd675320a1c2119210
#
_cell.length_a   1.000
_cell.length_b   1.000
_cell.length_c   1.000
_cell.angle_alpha   90.00
_cell.angle_beta   90.00
_cell.angle_gamma   90.00
#
_symmetry.space_group_name_H-M   'P 1'
#
loop_
_entity.id
_entity.type
_entity.pdbx_description
1 polymer ?
#
loop_
_entity_poly.entity_id
_entity_poly.type
_entity_poly.pdbx_seq_one_letter_code
_entity_poly.pdbx_strand_id
1 'polypeptide(L)'
;MLKKALALLFFLGVIFPLSAAAQTSLVRFEGGIGSQPLRAGALVNDVLGVNPGGRPWLISRLSVDVKLDGRISVDGRGLLLGGGNNVARTGGQSVHARLFCGGVAHSSGTVPLEADGDFRIEDVLSPVPPSPCVDPVLLIVSGVAPAGSWFAAGIEKR
;
A
#
# COMPACT_ATOMS: atom_id res chain seq x y z
N MET A 1 45.84 -2.23 -62.25
CA MET A 1 45.46 -1.28 -61.18
C MET A 1 44.04 -1.59 -60.70
N LEU A 2 43.90 -2.25 -59.56
CA LEU A 2 42.60 -2.79 -59.07
C LEU A 2 42.06 -1.81 -58.00
N LYS A 3 40.97 -1.10 -58.31
CA LYS A 3 40.29 -0.22 -57.37
C LYS A 3 39.35 -1.03 -56.50
N LYS A 4 39.70 -1.18 -55.20
CA LYS A 4 38.84 -1.80 -54.20
C LYS A 4 37.79 -0.76 -53.77
N ALA A 5 36.51 -1.01 -54.10
CA ALA A 5 35.39 -0.27 -53.56
C ALA A 5 35.00 -0.84 -52.17
N LEU A 6 35.11 -0.01 -51.13
CA LEU A 6 34.72 -0.36 -49.78
C LEU A 6 33.25 0.03 -49.60
N ALA A 7 32.37 -0.96 -49.53
CA ALA A 7 30.95 -0.76 -49.26
C ALA A 7 30.73 -0.60 -47.73
N LEU A 8 30.33 0.61 -47.30
CA LEU A 8 29.99 0.91 -45.95
C LEU A 8 28.50 0.57 -45.70
N LEU A 9 28.24 -0.54 -45.02
CA LEU A 9 26.88 -0.92 -44.59
C LEU A 9 26.49 -0.09 -43.39
N PHE A 10 25.58 0.88 -43.58
CA PHE A 10 24.88 1.59 -42.47
C PHE A 10 23.79 0.68 -41.90
N PHE A 11 24.03 0.13 -40.71
CA PHE A 11 22.97 -0.49 -39.92
C PHE A 11 22.11 0.64 -39.25
N LEU A 12 20.95 0.88 -39.84
CA LEU A 12 19.93 1.71 -39.20
C LEU A 12 19.32 0.91 -38.04
N GLY A 13 19.80 1.13 -36.82
CA GLY A 13 19.18 0.60 -35.61
C GLY A 13 17.81 1.26 -35.37
N VAL A 14 16.73 0.54 -35.59
CA VAL A 14 15.39 0.98 -35.26
C VAL A 14 15.24 0.89 -33.73
N ILE A 15 15.36 2.03 -33.04
CA ILE A 15 15.04 2.13 -31.61
C ILE A 15 13.52 2.19 -31.47
N PHE A 16 12.90 1.07 -31.09
CA PHE A 16 11.49 1.08 -30.68
C PHE A 16 11.42 1.72 -29.29
N PRO A 17 10.65 2.82 -29.11
CA PRO A 17 10.37 3.32 -27.78
C PRO A 17 9.51 2.26 -27.06
N LEU A 18 10.03 1.69 -25.97
CA LEU A 18 9.21 0.93 -25.03
C LEU A 18 8.27 1.96 -24.37
N SER A 19 7.06 2.09 -24.91
CA SER A 19 5.98 2.79 -24.23
C SER A 19 5.62 1.98 -22.99
N ALA A 20 6.13 2.37 -21.82
CA ALA A 20 5.61 1.91 -20.55
C ALA A 20 4.15 2.40 -20.47
N ALA A 21 3.22 1.55 -20.87
CA ALA A 21 1.80 1.83 -20.68
C ALA A 21 1.57 2.07 -19.20
N ALA A 22 1.19 3.31 -18.83
CA ALA A 22 0.79 3.64 -17.47
C ALA A 22 -0.40 2.73 -17.12
N GLN A 23 -0.18 1.76 -16.22
CA GLN A 23 -1.23 0.83 -15.87
C GLN A 23 -2.35 1.56 -15.15
N THR A 24 -3.59 1.29 -15.58
CA THR A 24 -4.80 1.91 -15.04
C THR A 24 -4.95 1.56 -13.55
N SER A 25 -5.26 2.55 -12.73
CA SER A 25 -5.56 2.33 -11.32
C SER A 25 -6.90 1.62 -11.15
N LEU A 26 -6.93 0.62 -10.30
CA LEU A 26 -8.14 -0.06 -9.85
C LEU A 26 -8.86 0.79 -8.80
N VAL A 27 -8.11 1.25 -7.78
CA VAL A 27 -8.62 2.09 -6.70
C VAL A 27 -7.47 2.92 -6.11
N ARG A 28 -7.81 4.11 -5.60
CA ARG A 28 -6.86 5.02 -4.95
C ARG A 28 -7.39 5.46 -3.59
N PHE A 29 -6.45 5.73 -2.67
CA PHE A 29 -6.75 6.30 -1.37
C PHE A 29 -5.86 7.51 -1.13
N GLU A 30 -6.44 8.59 -0.61
CA GLU A 30 -5.75 9.82 -0.23
C GLU A 30 -6.20 10.26 1.15
N GLY A 31 -5.25 10.35 2.07
CA GLY A 31 -5.51 10.56 3.49
C GLY A 31 -5.72 9.26 4.25
N GLY A 32 -5.56 9.33 5.55
CA GLY A 32 -5.70 8.19 6.45
C GLY A 32 -6.33 8.56 7.77
N ILE A 33 -7.01 7.59 8.37
CA ILE A 33 -7.61 7.69 9.70
C ILE A 33 -6.86 6.73 10.60
N GLY A 34 -6.23 7.25 11.67
CA GLY A 34 -5.56 6.44 12.68
C GLY A 34 -6.56 5.66 13.54
N SER A 35 -6.18 4.47 13.99
CA SER A 35 -7.04 3.63 14.80
C SER A 35 -7.19 4.11 16.23
N GLN A 36 -8.38 3.92 16.78
CA GLN A 36 -8.69 4.16 18.21
C GLN A 36 -9.12 2.83 18.84
N PRO A 37 -8.55 2.43 19.99
CA PRO A 37 -8.88 1.18 20.66
C PRO A 37 -10.18 1.31 21.44
N LEU A 38 -11.25 1.75 20.79
CA LEU A 38 -12.55 1.93 21.42
C LEU A 38 -13.20 0.58 21.67
N ARG A 39 -13.54 0.33 22.91
CA ARG A 39 -14.36 -0.78 23.38
C ARG A 39 -15.37 -0.24 24.37
N ALA A 40 -16.56 0.09 23.89
CA ALA A 40 -17.66 0.54 24.74
C ALA A 40 -18.81 -0.47 24.61
N GLY A 41 -18.95 -1.34 25.59
CA GLY A 41 -19.95 -2.42 25.57
C GLY A 41 -19.73 -3.39 24.41
N ALA A 42 -20.75 -3.55 23.56
CA ALA A 42 -20.67 -4.36 22.35
C ALA A 42 -20.09 -3.64 21.13
N LEU A 43 -19.74 -2.36 21.26
CA LEU A 43 -19.16 -1.56 20.19
C LEU A 43 -17.65 -1.76 20.17
N VAL A 44 -17.18 -2.56 19.24
CA VAL A 44 -15.76 -2.79 18.95
C VAL A 44 -15.44 -2.01 17.69
N ASN A 45 -14.28 -1.32 17.67
CA ASN A 45 -13.80 -0.59 16.50
C ASN A 45 -13.03 -1.53 15.55
N ASP A 46 -13.61 -2.67 15.22
CA ASP A 46 -13.05 -3.58 14.23
C ASP A 46 -13.60 -3.26 12.84
N VAL A 47 -12.75 -3.42 11.86
CA VAL A 47 -13.07 -3.22 10.45
C VAL A 47 -12.96 -4.57 9.73
N LEU A 48 -14.08 -5.08 9.24
CA LEU A 48 -14.16 -6.37 8.53
C LEU A 48 -13.44 -7.50 9.28
N GLY A 49 -13.63 -7.57 10.59
CA GLY A 49 -13.04 -8.59 11.46
C GLY A 49 -11.57 -8.33 11.87
N VAL A 50 -10.99 -7.21 11.46
CA VAL A 50 -9.65 -6.80 11.89
C VAL A 50 -9.77 -5.86 13.08
N ASN A 51 -9.26 -6.28 14.24
CA ASN A 51 -9.30 -5.47 15.46
C ASN A 51 -8.38 -4.24 15.36
N PRO A 52 -8.72 -3.12 16.03
CA PRO A 52 -7.81 -1.96 16.12
C PRO A 52 -6.57 -2.31 16.96
N GLY A 53 -5.51 -1.53 16.79
CA GLY A 53 -4.36 -1.55 17.71
C GLY A 53 -4.78 -1.29 19.15
N GLY A 54 -4.11 -1.91 20.13
CA GLY A 54 -4.44 -1.77 21.54
C GLY A 54 -4.19 -0.38 22.14
N ARG A 55 -3.65 0.55 21.36
CA ARG A 55 -3.44 1.98 21.68
C ARG A 55 -3.86 2.82 20.48
N PRO A 56 -4.16 4.13 20.70
CA PRO A 56 -4.43 5.04 19.58
C PRO A 56 -3.23 5.12 18.65
N TRP A 57 -3.49 5.14 17.35
CA TRP A 57 -2.52 5.41 16.30
C TRP A 57 -2.92 6.65 15.54
N LEU A 58 -1.94 7.42 15.12
CA LEU A 58 -2.09 8.59 14.27
C LEU A 58 -1.34 8.35 12.97
N ILE A 59 -1.83 8.93 11.89
CA ILE A 59 -1.14 8.96 10.61
C ILE A 59 -1.24 10.38 10.04
N SER A 60 -0.10 10.93 9.62
CA SER A 60 -0.04 12.29 9.10
C SER A 60 -0.44 12.36 7.63
N ARG A 61 -0.05 11.34 6.85
CA ARG A 61 -0.35 11.23 5.42
C ARG A 61 -0.41 9.77 5.01
N LEU A 62 -1.32 9.47 4.11
CA LEU A 62 -1.41 8.18 3.43
C LEU A 62 -1.81 8.42 1.98
N SER A 63 -1.03 7.89 1.04
CA SER A 63 -1.36 7.86 -0.38
C SER A 63 -1.18 6.45 -0.88
N VAL A 64 -2.20 5.91 -1.57
CA VAL A 64 -2.19 4.54 -2.07
C VAL A 64 -2.76 4.48 -3.48
N ASP A 65 -2.08 3.76 -4.34
CA ASP A 65 -2.52 3.45 -5.70
C ASP A 65 -2.46 1.93 -5.91
N VAL A 66 -3.60 1.32 -6.19
CA VAL A 66 -3.71 -0.09 -6.55
C VAL A 66 -4.02 -0.20 -8.03
N LYS A 67 -3.25 -0.98 -8.75
CA LYS A 67 -3.40 -1.21 -10.19
C LYS A 67 -4.29 -2.41 -10.49
N LEU A 68 -4.80 -2.49 -11.72
CA LEU A 68 -5.66 -3.60 -12.18
C LEU A 68 -4.98 -4.96 -12.08
N ASP A 69 -3.66 -5.02 -12.15
CA ASP A 69 -2.87 -6.26 -12.02
C ASP A 69 -2.51 -6.63 -10.57
N GLY A 70 -3.04 -5.88 -9.60
CA GLY A 70 -2.82 -6.09 -8.18
C GLY A 70 -1.55 -5.42 -7.62
N ARG A 71 -0.74 -4.75 -8.43
CA ARG A 71 0.37 -3.95 -7.90
C ARG A 71 -0.17 -2.84 -7.02
N ILE A 72 0.48 -2.65 -5.89
CA ILE A 72 0.15 -1.63 -4.91
C ILE A 72 1.37 -0.78 -4.60
N SER A 73 1.18 0.53 -4.58
CA SER A 73 2.15 1.51 -4.10
C SER A 73 1.54 2.26 -2.92
N VAL A 74 2.23 2.26 -1.78
CA VAL A 74 1.83 2.97 -0.56
C VAL A 74 2.93 3.91 -0.13
N ASP A 75 2.59 5.17 0.11
CA ASP A 75 3.42 6.16 0.81
C ASP A 75 2.69 6.59 2.08
N GLY A 76 3.17 6.11 3.23
CA GLY A 76 2.65 6.45 4.55
C GLY A 76 3.65 7.29 5.33
N ARG A 77 3.15 8.31 6.05
CA ARG A 77 3.96 9.24 6.82
C ARG A 77 3.43 9.41 8.21
N GLY A 78 4.33 9.35 9.18
CA GLY A 78 4.04 9.66 10.57
C GLY A 78 3.02 8.72 11.19
N LEU A 79 3.11 7.40 10.94
CA LEU A 79 2.29 6.39 11.61
C LEU A 79 2.88 6.12 13.00
N LEU A 80 2.35 6.80 14.00
CA LEU A 80 2.89 6.85 15.34
C LEU A 80 1.80 6.59 16.40
N LEU A 81 2.23 6.05 17.52
CA LEU A 81 1.36 5.91 18.70
C LEU A 81 0.83 7.28 19.18
N GLY A 82 -0.47 7.41 19.29
CA GLY A 82 -1.17 8.62 19.75
C GLY A 82 -1.35 8.68 21.27
N GLY A 83 -0.79 7.73 22.04
CA GLY A 83 -0.96 7.72 23.49
C GLY A 83 -0.13 6.66 24.21
N GLY A 84 -0.17 6.72 25.54
CA GLY A 84 0.61 5.86 26.43
C GLY A 84 2.07 6.30 26.57
N ASN A 85 2.88 5.54 27.33
CA ASN A 85 4.28 5.89 27.61
C ASN A 85 5.19 5.93 26.36
N ASN A 86 4.71 5.35 25.23
CA ASN A 86 5.41 5.32 23.96
C ASN A 86 4.78 6.27 22.94
N VAL A 87 4.08 7.33 23.38
CA VAL A 87 3.51 8.35 22.49
C VAL A 87 4.57 8.90 21.53
N ALA A 88 4.15 9.17 20.28
CA ALA A 88 5.00 9.64 19.20
C ALA A 88 6.14 8.65 18.80
N ARG A 89 5.96 7.37 19.04
CA ARG A 89 6.89 6.32 18.65
C ARG A 89 6.16 5.24 17.85
N THR A 90 6.92 4.44 17.09
CA THR A 90 6.40 3.33 16.28
C THR A 90 6.22 2.03 17.06
N GLY A 91 6.79 1.96 18.27
CA GLY A 91 6.81 0.71 19.05
C GLY A 91 7.59 -0.44 18.39
N GLY A 92 8.46 -0.14 17.41
CA GLY A 92 9.21 -1.16 16.66
C GLY A 92 8.33 -2.01 15.76
N GLN A 93 7.17 -1.50 15.33
CA GLN A 93 6.21 -2.25 14.52
C GLN A 93 6.63 -2.35 13.06
N SER A 94 6.17 -3.42 12.41
CA SER A 94 6.13 -3.57 10.96
C SER A 94 4.69 -3.59 10.49
N VAL A 95 4.43 -3.19 9.26
CA VAL A 95 3.08 -3.08 8.71
C VAL A 95 2.98 -3.68 7.31
N HIS A 96 1.77 -4.08 6.92
CA HIS A 96 1.40 -4.45 5.56
C HIS A 96 0.10 -3.75 5.17
N ALA A 97 -0.13 -3.60 3.88
CA ALA A 97 -1.39 -3.13 3.35
C ALA A 97 -2.37 -4.29 3.17
N ARG A 98 -3.63 -4.08 3.56
CA ARG A 98 -4.72 -5.02 3.34
C ARG A 98 -5.88 -4.28 2.68
N LEU A 99 -6.14 -4.62 1.42
CA LEU A 99 -7.30 -4.14 0.67
C LEU A 99 -8.42 -5.18 0.78
N PHE A 100 -9.63 -4.72 1.07
CA PHE A 100 -10.83 -5.53 0.96
C PHE A 100 -11.61 -5.10 -0.28
N CYS A 101 -12.04 -6.07 -1.08
CA CYS A 101 -12.96 -5.90 -2.20
C CYS A 101 -14.14 -6.83 -1.99
N GLY A 102 -15.35 -6.29 -1.78
CA GLY A 102 -16.54 -7.09 -1.46
C GLY A 102 -16.35 -7.95 -0.19
N GLY A 103 -15.57 -7.47 0.79
CA GLY A 103 -15.26 -8.19 2.03
C GLY A 103 -14.14 -9.23 1.92
N VAL A 104 -13.59 -9.49 0.73
CA VAL A 104 -12.45 -10.40 0.54
C VAL A 104 -11.13 -9.65 0.69
N ALA A 105 -10.22 -10.19 1.50
CA ALA A 105 -8.94 -9.56 1.81
C ALA A 105 -7.85 -9.89 0.77
N HIS A 106 -7.09 -8.87 0.39
CA HIS A 106 -5.93 -8.91 -0.49
C HIS A 106 -4.77 -8.22 0.22
N SER A 107 -3.67 -8.90 0.49
CA SER A 107 -2.61 -8.38 1.35
C SER A 107 -1.27 -8.25 0.63
N SER A 108 -0.50 -7.23 1.00
CA SER A 108 0.91 -7.08 0.60
C SER A 108 1.86 -7.84 1.53
N GLY A 109 3.12 -7.88 1.19
CA GLY A 109 4.21 -8.17 2.10
C GLY A 109 4.36 -7.10 3.19
N THR A 110 5.21 -7.38 4.16
CA THR A 110 5.41 -6.58 5.37
C THR A 110 6.67 -5.73 5.25
N VAL A 111 6.58 -4.46 5.70
CA VAL A 111 7.71 -3.53 5.79
C VAL A 111 7.84 -2.99 7.21
N PRO A 112 9.05 -2.68 7.70
CA PRO A 112 9.23 -2.03 8.99
C PRO A 112 8.78 -0.56 8.92
N LEU A 113 8.31 -0.02 10.06
CA LEU A 113 8.15 1.43 10.25
C LEU A 113 9.51 2.05 10.53
N GLU A 114 9.83 3.16 9.85
CA GLU A 114 10.97 4.01 10.20
C GLU A 114 10.73 4.71 11.56
N ALA A 115 11.76 5.24 12.18
CA ALA A 115 11.66 5.81 13.53
C ALA A 115 10.66 6.95 13.66
N ASP A 116 10.43 7.71 12.59
CA ASP A 116 9.46 8.79 12.46
C ASP A 116 8.05 8.32 12.05
N GLY A 117 7.88 7.02 11.86
CA GLY A 117 6.62 6.41 11.44
C GLY A 117 6.37 6.42 9.94
N ASP A 118 7.39 6.75 9.15
CA ASP A 118 7.31 6.68 7.70
C ASP A 118 7.45 5.23 7.22
N PHE A 119 6.76 4.91 6.12
CA PHE A 119 6.86 3.60 5.48
C PHE A 119 6.47 3.67 4.00
N ARG A 120 7.03 2.75 3.22
CA ARG A 120 6.68 2.60 1.81
C ARG A 120 6.50 1.13 1.47
N ILE A 121 5.42 0.82 0.73
CA ILE A 121 5.15 -0.53 0.23
C ILE A 121 5.06 -0.44 -1.30
N GLU A 122 5.89 -1.23 -1.98
CA GLU A 122 5.84 -1.47 -3.41
C GLU A 122 5.76 -2.99 -3.59
N ASP A 123 4.58 -3.51 -3.94
CA ASP A 123 4.33 -4.95 -3.94
C ASP A 123 3.18 -5.33 -4.88
N VAL A 124 2.84 -6.61 -4.88
CA VAL A 124 1.64 -7.16 -5.53
C VAL A 124 0.76 -7.78 -4.47
N LEU A 125 -0.51 -7.37 -4.42
CA LEU A 125 -1.50 -7.92 -3.50
C LEU A 125 -1.78 -9.39 -3.79
N SER A 126 -1.85 -10.18 -2.73
CA SER A 126 -2.19 -11.62 -2.81
C SER A 126 -3.43 -11.93 -1.95
N PRO A 127 -4.43 -12.62 -2.52
CA PRO A 127 -4.65 -12.82 -3.97
C PRO A 127 -4.82 -11.49 -4.73
N VAL A 128 -4.68 -11.49 -6.06
CA VAL A 128 -4.92 -10.30 -6.88
C VAL A 128 -6.38 -9.86 -6.71
N PRO A 129 -6.65 -8.57 -6.45
CA PRO A 129 -8.02 -8.09 -6.29
C PRO A 129 -8.81 -8.15 -7.59
N PRO A 130 -10.15 -8.33 -7.51
CA PRO A 130 -11.02 -8.33 -8.69
C PRO A 130 -11.18 -6.93 -9.27
N SER A 131 -11.53 -6.86 -10.55
CA SER A 131 -11.95 -5.61 -11.21
C SER A 131 -13.40 -5.76 -11.72
N PRO A 132 -14.33 -4.92 -11.23
CA PRO A 132 -14.14 -3.85 -10.25
C PRO A 132 -13.92 -4.35 -8.82
N CYS A 133 -13.23 -3.56 -8.00
CA CYS A 133 -13.17 -3.75 -6.55
C CYS A 133 -14.42 -3.12 -5.93
N VAL A 134 -15.36 -3.95 -5.48
CA VAL A 134 -16.62 -3.47 -4.89
C VAL A 134 -16.40 -3.13 -3.43
N ASP A 135 -16.94 -1.98 -2.98
CA ASP A 135 -16.87 -1.47 -1.61
C ASP A 135 -15.41 -1.53 -1.05
N PRO A 136 -14.45 -0.84 -1.68
CA PRO A 136 -13.05 -0.95 -1.31
C PRO A 136 -12.78 -0.37 0.08
N VAL A 137 -12.13 -1.17 0.93
CA VAL A 137 -11.63 -0.73 2.25
C VAL A 137 -10.15 -1.05 2.34
N LEU A 138 -9.34 -0.05 2.61
CA LEU A 138 -7.89 -0.21 2.80
C LEU A 138 -7.53 -0.06 4.28
N LEU A 139 -6.77 -1.02 4.79
CA LEU A 139 -6.18 -0.97 6.12
C LEU A 139 -4.66 -1.08 6.04
N ILE A 140 -3.98 -0.35 6.91
CA ILE A 140 -2.57 -0.56 7.26
C ILE A 140 -2.58 -1.37 8.56
N VAL A 141 -2.06 -2.60 8.49
CA VAL A 141 -2.20 -3.63 9.53
C VAL A 141 -0.83 -4.01 10.05
N SER A 142 -0.71 -4.26 11.36
CA SER A 142 0.54 -4.66 12.00
C SER A 142 0.96 -6.09 11.64
N GLY A 143 2.27 -6.34 11.62
CA GLY A 143 2.84 -7.66 11.45
C GLY A 143 2.62 -8.28 10.06
N VAL A 144 2.61 -9.60 10.01
CA VAL A 144 2.52 -10.39 8.78
C VAL A 144 1.08 -10.86 8.55
N ALA A 145 0.59 -10.71 7.30
CA ALA A 145 -0.73 -11.22 6.92
C ALA A 145 -0.84 -12.75 7.16
N PRO A 146 -2.03 -13.28 7.49
CA PRO A 146 -3.32 -12.60 7.64
C PRO A 146 -3.59 -12.03 9.04
N ALA A 147 -2.66 -12.17 9.98
CA ALA A 147 -2.80 -11.68 11.35
C ALA A 147 -2.53 -10.17 11.46
N GLY A 148 -2.78 -9.61 12.63
CA GLY A 148 -2.46 -8.24 13.00
C GLY A 148 -3.68 -7.40 13.36
N SER A 149 -3.38 -6.20 13.86
CA SER A 149 -4.38 -5.18 14.20
C SER A 149 -4.23 -3.99 13.24
N TRP A 150 -5.35 -3.36 12.87
CA TRP A 150 -5.24 -2.20 12.00
C TRP A 150 -4.77 -0.96 12.79
N PHE A 151 -3.86 -0.20 12.18
CA PHE A 151 -3.30 1.04 12.72
C PHE A 151 -3.81 2.27 11.99
N ALA A 152 -4.10 2.16 10.70
CA ALA A 152 -4.72 3.21 9.92
C ALA A 152 -5.64 2.62 8.84
N ALA A 153 -6.66 3.40 8.45
CA ALA A 153 -7.55 3.12 7.32
C ALA A 153 -7.39 4.21 6.27
N GLY A 154 -7.36 3.82 5.00
CA GLY A 154 -7.29 4.75 3.87
C GLY A 154 -8.65 5.39 3.58
N ILE A 155 -8.63 6.65 3.13
CA ILE A 155 -9.81 7.37 2.64
C ILE A 155 -9.86 7.21 1.13
N GLU A 156 -10.92 6.57 0.61
CA GLU A 156 -11.08 6.35 -0.83
C GLU A 156 -11.18 7.69 -1.57
N LYS A 157 -10.38 7.82 -2.64
CA LYS A 157 -10.43 8.96 -3.53
C LYS A 157 -11.48 8.70 -4.61
N ARG A 158 -12.61 9.37 -4.50
CA ARG A 158 -13.68 9.37 -5.49
C ARG A 158 -13.46 10.38 -6.59
#